data_06b412969060a0175350d9e177030d9b
#
_entry.id   06b412969060a0175350d9e177030d9b
#
_cell.length_a   1.000
_cell.length_b   1.000
_cell.length_c   1.000
_cell.angle_alpha   90.00
_cell.angle_beta   90.00
_cell.angle_gamma   90.00
#
_symmetry.space_group_name_H-M   'P 1'
#
loop_
_entity.id
_entity.type
_entity.pdbx_description
1 polymer ?
#
loop_
_entity_poly.entity_id
_entity_poly.type
_entity_poly.pdbx_seq_one_letter_code
_entity_poly.pdbx_strand_id
1 'polypeptide(L)'
;HCWLMKEAADEFAITLNKTHFNDAETPVIQNVNAEIKTKSNEIKNALLEQLYMPVHWVNSINRMQSMGVNKIIECGPGKVLSGLIKRIDRSIQIHSVQNKVSLIKALN
;
A
#
# COMPACT_ATOMS: atom_id res chain seq x y z
N HIS A 1 -8.37 9.43 -5.99
CA HIS A 1 -7.87 9.95 -4.71
C HIS A 1 -8.12 11.47 -4.60
N CYS A 2 -9.37 11.89 -4.76
CA CYS A 2 -9.78 13.28 -4.63
C CYS A 2 -11.21 13.35 -4.09
N TRP A 3 -11.66 14.55 -3.68
CA TRP A 3 -12.97 14.75 -3.08
C TRP A 3 -14.15 14.32 -3.97
N LEU A 4 -13.99 14.32 -5.28
CA LEU A 4 -15.02 13.82 -6.21
C LEU A 4 -15.35 12.34 -6.02
N MET A 5 -14.45 11.57 -5.37
CA MET A 5 -14.66 10.17 -5.03
C MET A 5 -15.39 9.95 -3.70
N LYS A 6 -15.80 11.02 -3.01
CA LYS A 6 -16.44 10.90 -1.68
C LYS A 6 -17.73 10.09 -1.72
N GLU A 7 -18.57 10.33 -2.74
CA GLU A 7 -19.81 9.57 -2.93
C GLU A 7 -19.55 8.08 -3.14
N ALA A 8 -18.56 7.73 -3.98
CA ALA A 8 -18.14 6.34 -4.17
C ALA A 8 -17.58 5.73 -2.88
N ALA A 9 -16.90 6.52 -2.05
CA ALA A 9 -16.43 6.07 -0.75
C ALA A 9 -17.60 5.76 0.21
N ASP A 10 -18.64 6.58 0.20
CA ASP A 10 -19.84 6.37 1.03
C ASP A 10 -20.59 5.09 0.62
N GLU A 11 -20.69 4.81 -0.67
CA GLU A 11 -21.23 3.53 -1.17
C GLU A 11 -20.34 2.34 -0.78
N PHE A 12 -19.04 2.49 -0.94
CA PHE A 12 -18.07 1.45 -0.56
C PHE A 12 -18.10 1.13 0.94
N ALA A 13 -18.37 2.13 1.79
CA ALA A 13 -18.49 1.96 3.23
C ALA A 13 -19.53 0.92 3.60
N ILE A 14 -20.64 0.83 2.85
CA ILE A 14 -21.72 -0.14 3.08
C ILE A 14 -21.18 -1.58 2.94
N THR A 15 -20.43 -1.85 1.87
CA THR A 15 -19.82 -3.16 1.62
C THR A 15 -18.71 -3.44 2.63
N LEU A 16 -17.87 -2.46 2.91
CA LEU A 16 -16.74 -2.60 3.82
C LEU A 16 -17.21 -2.90 5.26
N ASN A 17 -18.29 -2.27 5.71
CA ASN A 17 -18.85 -2.51 7.03
C ASN A 17 -19.44 -3.93 7.19
N LYS A 18 -19.91 -4.53 6.10
CA LYS A 18 -20.40 -5.92 6.07
C LYS A 18 -19.25 -6.94 5.91
N THR A 19 -18.05 -6.51 5.53
CA THR A 19 -16.90 -7.38 5.32
C THR A 19 -16.18 -7.61 6.64
N HIS A 20 -15.97 -8.88 6.98
CA HIS A 20 -15.18 -9.21 8.16
C HIS A 20 -13.69 -8.95 7.91
N PHE A 21 -13.05 -8.21 8.81
CA PHE A 21 -11.60 -7.99 8.82
C PHE A 21 -11.04 -8.50 10.13
N ASN A 22 -10.00 -9.30 10.05
CA ASN A 22 -9.14 -9.60 11.19
C ASN A 22 -8.13 -8.49 11.40
N ASP A 23 -7.56 -8.40 12.60
CA ASP A 23 -6.37 -7.59 12.83
C ASP A 23 -5.22 -8.13 11.96
N ALA A 24 -4.40 -7.23 11.44
CA ALA A 24 -3.28 -7.62 10.58
C ALA A 24 -2.11 -8.14 11.43
N GLU A 25 -1.60 -9.32 11.11
CA GLU A 25 -0.39 -9.87 11.74
C GLU A 25 0.86 -9.13 11.29
N THR A 26 0.88 -8.69 10.04
CA THR A 26 1.96 -7.89 9.47
C THR A 26 1.57 -6.40 9.44
N PRO A 27 2.45 -5.47 9.84
CA PRO A 27 2.16 -4.05 9.77
C PRO A 27 1.81 -3.61 8.35
N VAL A 28 0.75 -2.81 8.22
CA VAL A 28 0.28 -2.27 6.93
C VAL A 28 0.44 -0.76 6.93
N ILE A 29 1.21 -0.24 5.99
CA ILE A 29 1.35 1.20 5.80
C ILE A 29 0.19 1.70 4.95
N GLN A 30 -0.52 2.70 5.46
CA GLN A 30 -1.70 3.26 4.83
C GLN A 30 -1.32 4.38 3.84
N ASN A 31 -1.91 4.36 2.64
CA ASN A 31 -1.63 5.36 1.60
C ASN A 31 -2.02 6.77 2.03
N VAL A 32 -3.07 6.90 2.82
CA VAL A 32 -3.69 8.19 3.16
C VAL A 32 -2.85 9.06 4.09
N ASN A 33 -1.97 8.46 4.89
CA ASN A 33 -1.18 9.19 5.89
C ASN A 33 0.21 8.61 6.16
N ALA A 34 0.58 7.53 5.46
CA ALA A 34 1.83 6.78 5.66
C ALA A 34 2.00 6.21 7.09
N GLU A 35 0.91 6.05 7.82
CA GLU A 35 0.93 5.46 9.17
C GLU A 35 0.82 3.94 9.11
N ILE A 36 1.40 3.29 10.12
CA ILE A 36 1.31 1.84 10.29
C ILE A 36 0.03 1.51 11.07
N LYS A 37 -0.79 0.62 10.50
CA LYS A 37 -2.00 0.12 11.15
C LYS A 37 -2.00 -1.40 11.19
N THR A 38 -2.49 -1.96 12.29
CA THR A 38 -2.68 -3.41 12.48
C THR A 38 -4.11 -3.73 12.88
N LYS A 39 -4.81 -2.79 13.53
CA LYS A 39 -6.20 -2.99 13.95
C LYS A 39 -7.17 -2.94 12.78
N SER A 40 -8.08 -3.89 12.73
CA SER A 40 -9.04 -4.07 11.63
C SER A 40 -9.89 -2.83 11.37
N ASN A 41 -10.37 -2.16 12.42
CA ASN A 41 -11.17 -0.94 12.29
C ASN A 41 -10.37 0.25 11.76
N GLU A 42 -9.12 0.40 12.17
CA GLU A 42 -8.24 1.47 11.67
C GLU A 42 -7.88 1.25 10.19
N ILE A 43 -7.65 -0.01 9.79
CA ILE A 43 -7.40 -0.38 8.39
C ILE A 43 -8.64 -0.10 7.54
N LYS A 44 -9.84 -0.47 8.00
CA LYS A 44 -11.10 -0.16 7.30
C LYS A 44 -11.28 1.34 7.08
N ASN A 45 -11.07 2.14 8.12
CA ASN A 45 -11.19 3.59 8.03
C ASN A 45 -10.18 4.18 7.01
N ALA A 46 -8.94 3.73 7.04
CA ALA A 46 -7.93 4.17 6.09
C ALA A 46 -8.25 3.76 4.64
N LEU A 47 -8.84 2.57 4.43
CA LEU A 47 -9.31 2.13 3.11
C LEU A 47 -10.44 3.01 2.55
N LEU A 48 -11.31 3.52 3.41
CA LEU A 48 -12.34 4.49 2.99
C LEU A 48 -11.73 5.84 2.63
N GLU A 49 -10.90 6.38 3.51
CA GLU A 49 -10.29 7.69 3.34
C GLU A 49 -9.41 7.76 2.08
N GLN A 50 -8.69 6.69 1.75
CA GLN A 50 -7.82 6.68 0.57
C GLN A 50 -8.55 6.87 -0.76
N LEU A 51 -9.87 6.62 -0.83
CA LEU A 51 -10.65 6.83 -2.06
C LEU A 51 -10.77 8.31 -2.43
N TYR A 52 -10.83 9.20 -1.45
CA TYR A 52 -11.03 10.64 -1.68
C TYR A 52 -9.90 11.53 -1.14
N MET A 53 -8.90 10.96 -0.46
CA MET A 53 -7.73 11.68 0.04
C MET A 53 -6.50 11.40 -0.83
N PRO A 54 -5.52 12.32 -0.88
CA PRO A 54 -4.28 12.11 -1.61
C PRO A 54 -3.48 10.90 -1.13
N VAL A 55 -2.72 10.28 -2.02
CA VAL A 55 -1.78 9.21 -1.71
C VAL A 55 -0.45 9.82 -1.26
N HIS A 56 0.01 9.49 -0.06
CA HIS A 56 1.30 9.92 0.49
C HIS A 56 2.41 8.91 0.15
N TRP A 57 2.71 8.75 -1.17
CA TRP A 57 3.63 7.73 -1.64
C TRP A 57 5.05 7.89 -1.12
N VAL A 58 5.62 9.09 -1.23
CA VAL A 58 7.00 9.37 -0.76
C VAL A 58 7.12 9.10 0.73
N ASN A 59 6.15 9.59 1.51
CA ASN A 59 6.14 9.37 2.95
C ASN A 59 6.02 7.89 3.32
N SER A 60 5.24 7.11 2.55
CA SER A 60 5.11 5.67 2.73
C SER A 60 6.44 4.95 2.51
N ILE A 61 7.19 5.30 1.46
CA ILE A 61 8.51 4.72 1.20
C ILE A 61 9.51 5.13 2.28
N ASN A 62 9.54 6.41 2.68
CA ASN A 62 10.40 6.88 3.76
C ASN A 62 10.09 6.18 5.09
N ARG A 63 8.81 5.90 5.34
CA ARG A 63 8.39 5.14 6.53
C ARG A 63 8.93 3.71 6.50
N MET A 64 8.84 3.02 5.36
CA MET A 64 9.42 1.69 5.19
C MET A 64 10.92 1.68 5.44
N GLN A 65 11.64 2.65 4.90
CA GLN A 65 13.09 2.80 5.12
C GLN A 65 13.43 3.00 6.60
N SER A 66 12.68 3.84 7.31
CA SER A 66 12.89 4.08 8.75
C SER A 66 12.68 2.82 9.59
N MET A 67 11.94 1.84 9.08
CA MET A 67 11.73 0.54 9.70
C MET A 67 12.80 -0.50 9.30
N GLY A 68 13.79 -0.12 8.51
CA GLY A 68 14.86 -1.00 8.05
C GLY A 68 14.53 -1.81 6.80
N VAL A 69 13.45 -1.49 6.09
CA VAL A 69 13.11 -2.15 4.81
C VAL A 69 14.13 -1.76 3.76
N ASN A 70 14.84 -2.74 3.24
CA ASN A 70 15.84 -2.57 2.17
C ASN A 70 15.52 -3.35 0.89
N LYS A 71 14.44 -4.14 0.91
CA LYS A 71 13.93 -4.90 -0.24
C LYS A 71 12.43 -4.72 -0.36
N ILE A 72 11.96 -4.36 -1.55
CA ILE A 72 10.53 -4.18 -1.86
C ILE A 72 10.16 -5.08 -3.04
N ILE A 73 9.00 -5.71 -2.95
CA ILE A 73 8.42 -6.52 -4.01
C ILE A 73 7.11 -5.88 -4.45
N GLU A 74 7.06 -5.42 -5.70
CA GLU A 74 5.84 -4.97 -6.35
C GLU A 74 5.08 -6.17 -6.91
N CYS A 75 3.89 -6.43 -6.37
CA CYS A 75 3.02 -7.52 -6.80
C CYS A 75 1.96 -7.02 -7.77
N GLY A 76 1.96 -7.53 -9.00
CA GLY A 76 0.97 -7.18 -10.01
C GLY A 76 1.59 -6.87 -11.38
N PRO A 77 0.75 -6.50 -12.36
CA PRO A 77 1.21 -6.19 -13.71
C PRO A 77 1.96 -4.86 -13.76
N GLY A 78 3.01 -4.82 -14.57
CA GLY A 78 3.81 -3.61 -14.76
C GLY A 78 4.92 -3.40 -13.74
N LYS A 79 5.52 -2.22 -13.79
CA LYS A 79 6.68 -1.80 -12.95
C LYS A 79 6.60 -0.33 -12.58
N VAL A 80 5.40 0.22 -12.47
CA VAL A 80 5.20 1.65 -12.21
C VAL A 80 5.71 2.02 -10.82
N LEU A 81 5.32 1.26 -9.80
CA LEU A 81 5.74 1.52 -8.42
C LEU A 81 7.25 1.32 -8.26
N SER A 82 7.81 0.30 -8.89
CA SER A 82 9.26 0.07 -8.91
C SER A 82 10.02 1.28 -9.48
N GLY A 83 9.51 1.89 -10.55
CA GLY A 83 10.07 3.10 -11.13
C GLY A 83 9.98 4.31 -10.21
N LEU A 84 8.86 4.48 -9.51
CA LEU A 84 8.66 5.57 -8.54
C LEU A 84 9.58 5.41 -7.33
N ILE A 85 9.72 4.18 -6.80
CA ILE A 85 10.59 3.91 -5.66
C ILE A 85 12.05 4.24 -5.99
N LYS A 86 12.54 3.84 -7.16
CA LYS A 86 13.91 4.15 -7.61
C LYS A 86 14.20 5.65 -7.71
N ARG A 87 13.20 6.48 -7.95
CA ARG A 87 13.34 7.94 -7.94
C ARG A 87 13.46 8.51 -6.53
N ILE A 88 12.88 7.84 -5.55
CA ILE A 88 12.95 8.23 -4.12
C ILE A 88 14.27 7.76 -3.53
N ASP A 89 14.60 6.46 -3.69
CA ASP A 89 15.83 5.88 -3.19
C ASP A 89 16.31 4.73 -4.09
N ARG A 90 17.50 4.88 -4.64
CA ARG A 90 18.14 3.89 -5.51
C ARG A 90 18.80 2.74 -4.75
N SER A 91 18.99 2.88 -3.44
CA SER A 91 19.61 1.85 -2.60
C SER A 91 18.66 0.69 -2.29
N ILE A 92 17.35 0.91 -2.39
CA ILE A 92 16.34 -0.11 -2.14
C ILE A 92 16.39 -1.17 -3.25
N GLN A 93 16.51 -2.42 -2.87
CA GLN A 93 16.40 -3.55 -3.78
C GLN A 93 14.93 -3.76 -4.19
N ILE A 94 14.65 -3.74 -5.49
CA ILE A 94 13.27 -3.79 -5.98
C ILE A 94 13.10 -4.97 -6.94
N HIS A 95 12.04 -5.74 -6.73
CA HIS A 95 11.59 -6.80 -7.62
C HIS A 95 10.13 -6.58 -8.02
N SER A 96 9.77 -6.89 -9.27
CA SER A 96 8.38 -6.94 -9.74
C SER A 96 7.98 -8.39 -9.96
N VAL A 97 6.83 -8.78 -9.41
CA VAL A 97 6.30 -10.14 -9.52
C VAL A 97 4.99 -10.13 -10.30
N GLN A 98 5.02 -10.72 -11.50
CA GLN A 98 3.87 -10.80 -12.40
C GLN A 98 3.52 -12.25 -12.78
N ASN A 99 4.47 -13.17 -12.59
CA ASN A 99 4.34 -14.58 -12.96
C ASN A 99 5.32 -15.43 -12.14
N LYS A 100 5.27 -16.75 -12.32
CA LYS A 100 6.11 -17.71 -11.60
C LYS A 100 7.61 -17.44 -11.76
N VAL A 101 8.07 -17.06 -12.95
CA VAL A 101 9.49 -16.79 -13.21
C VAL A 101 9.98 -15.58 -12.40
N SER A 102 9.22 -14.48 -12.43
CA SER A 102 9.55 -13.28 -11.66
C SER A 102 9.43 -13.50 -10.15
N LEU A 103 8.53 -14.35 -9.68
CA LEU A 103 8.42 -14.74 -8.28
C LEU A 103 9.70 -15.48 -7.82
N ILE A 104 10.17 -16.47 -8.57
CA ILE A 104 11.39 -17.21 -8.25
C ILE A 104 12.59 -16.26 -8.16
N LYS A 105 12.72 -15.30 -9.09
CA LYS A 105 13.78 -14.27 -9.05
C LYS A 105 13.70 -13.37 -7.81
N ALA A 106 12.49 -13.02 -7.38
CA ALA A 106 12.30 -12.18 -6.21
C ALA A 106 12.62 -12.90 -4.88
N LEU A 107 12.43 -14.22 -4.84
CA LEU A 107 12.69 -15.05 -3.66
C LEU A 107 14.18 -15.41 -3.50
N ASN A 108 14.93 -15.40 -4.59
CA ASN A 108 16.37 -15.62 -4.60
C ASN A 108 17.13 -14.30 -4.42
#